data_a13a9ea218a8aee985f61d2851e738fc
#
_entry.id   a13a9ea218a8aee985f61d2851e738fc
#
_cell.length_a   1.000
_cell.length_b   1.000
_cell.length_c   1.000
_cell.angle_alpha   90.00
_cell.angle_beta   90.00
_cell.angle_gamma   90.00
#
_symmetry.space_group_name_H-M   'P 1'
#
loop_
_entity.id
_entity.type
_entity.pdbx_description
1 polymer ?
#
loop_
_entity_poly.entity_id
_entity_poly.type
_entity_poly.pdbx_seq_one_letter_code
_entity_poly.pdbx_strand_id
1 'polypeptide(L)'
;LLSFKVLEQKIFDYVCELGRQITQQILEAYDTELAESRDKKHYRGKGKRKTCIKTVYGEVEYKRTVYRTKTEQGENAYVYLLDEAMQMDKIGLISTNLAEKIAMTVTESPYRVTAETISNTCGQSISSGGVWNMMQRLGKRLDEEEQYAVKEMHADRTQGEKIIPVLFEEMDGIWLHMQDSSHKRMKKQEMKVFRYLSLIHISEPTRP
;
A
#
# COMPACT_ATOMS: atom_id res chain seq x y z
N LEU A 1 10.87 -41.45 3.53
CA LEU A 1 9.53 -41.43 2.93
C LEU A 1 9.09 -39.96 2.77
N LEU A 2 8.73 -39.55 1.54
CA LEU A 2 8.23 -38.21 1.25
C LEU A 2 6.77 -38.15 1.77
N SER A 3 6.52 -37.36 2.82
CA SER A 3 5.13 -37.12 3.27
C SER A 3 4.42 -36.14 2.34
N PHE A 4 3.09 -36.22 2.24
CA PHE A 4 2.30 -35.31 1.41
C PHE A 4 2.53 -33.84 1.82
N LYS A 5 2.63 -33.56 3.11
CA LYS A 5 2.96 -32.23 3.65
C LYS A 5 4.26 -31.67 3.07
N VAL A 6 5.31 -32.48 2.98
CA VAL A 6 6.60 -32.08 2.43
C VAL A 6 6.49 -31.86 0.92
N LEU A 7 5.73 -32.69 0.23
CA LEU A 7 5.48 -32.54 -1.20
C LEU A 7 4.74 -31.22 -1.50
N GLU A 8 3.68 -30.97 -0.78
CA GLU A 8 2.87 -29.74 -0.92
C GLU A 8 3.71 -28.48 -0.68
N GLN A 9 4.52 -28.46 0.39
CA GLN A 9 5.42 -27.32 0.66
C GLN A 9 6.44 -27.11 -0.47
N LYS A 10 7.03 -28.17 -1.00
CA LYS A 10 7.95 -28.06 -2.14
C LYS A 10 7.28 -27.50 -3.39
N ILE A 11 6.05 -27.92 -3.66
CA ILE A 11 5.27 -27.37 -4.78
C ILE A 11 5.00 -25.88 -4.55
N PHE A 12 4.58 -25.48 -3.34
CA PHE A 12 4.37 -24.08 -2.99
C PHE A 12 5.63 -23.25 -3.18
N ASP A 13 6.77 -23.70 -2.67
CA ASP A 13 8.06 -23.01 -2.81
C ASP A 13 8.46 -22.86 -4.28
N TYR A 14 8.25 -23.90 -5.10
CA TYR A 14 8.52 -23.87 -6.53
C TYR A 14 7.60 -22.88 -7.27
N VAL A 15 6.31 -22.84 -6.96
CA VAL A 15 5.37 -21.91 -7.56
C VAL A 15 5.72 -20.47 -7.17
N CYS A 16 6.12 -20.22 -5.92
CA CYS A 16 6.59 -18.92 -5.47
C CYS A 16 7.86 -18.48 -6.25
N GLU A 17 8.82 -19.40 -6.44
CA GLU A 17 10.03 -19.11 -7.23
C GLU A 17 9.69 -18.78 -8.69
N LEU A 18 8.83 -19.58 -9.30
CA LEU A 18 8.36 -19.33 -10.67
C LEU A 18 7.65 -17.97 -10.78
N GLY A 19 6.81 -17.63 -9.80
CA GLY A 19 6.14 -16.34 -9.72
C GLY A 19 7.12 -15.18 -9.69
N ARG A 20 8.21 -15.28 -8.89
CA ARG A 20 9.27 -14.27 -8.84
C ARG A 20 9.97 -14.09 -10.18
N GLN A 21 10.37 -15.19 -10.82
CA GLN A 21 11.06 -15.17 -12.12
C GLN A 21 10.20 -14.57 -13.23
N ILE A 22 8.93 -14.99 -13.33
CA ILE A 22 7.99 -14.44 -14.32
C ILE A 22 7.79 -12.95 -14.08
N THR A 23 7.58 -12.53 -12.84
CA THR A 23 7.37 -11.10 -12.52
C THR A 23 8.60 -10.27 -12.88
N GLN A 24 9.81 -10.75 -12.54
CA GLN A 24 11.06 -10.07 -12.93
C GLN A 24 11.13 -9.89 -14.45
N GLN A 25 10.89 -10.95 -15.21
CA GLN A 25 10.96 -10.91 -16.68
C GLN A 25 9.92 -9.93 -17.27
N ILE A 26 8.69 -9.95 -16.77
CA ILE A 26 7.63 -9.05 -17.23
C ILE A 26 8.00 -7.59 -16.93
N LEU A 27 8.46 -7.28 -15.70
CA LEU A 27 8.83 -5.91 -15.34
C LEU A 27 10.01 -5.40 -16.17
N GLU A 28 11.05 -6.22 -16.39
CA GLU A 28 12.22 -5.83 -17.20
C GLU A 28 11.89 -5.72 -18.70
N ALA A 29 10.99 -6.55 -19.22
CA ALA A 29 10.48 -6.44 -20.58
C ALA A 29 9.64 -5.16 -20.78
N TYR A 30 8.74 -4.88 -19.84
CA TYR A 30 7.90 -3.68 -19.88
C TYR A 30 8.73 -2.39 -19.71
N ASP A 31 9.76 -2.39 -18.84
CA ASP A 31 10.74 -1.28 -18.75
C ASP A 31 11.42 -1.02 -20.10
N THR A 32 11.71 -2.08 -20.85
CA THR A 32 12.34 -1.96 -22.18
C THR A 32 11.36 -1.39 -23.22
N GLU A 33 10.12 -1.83 -23.22
CA GLU A 33 9.06 -1.31 -24.09
C GLU A 33 8.81 0.20 -23.82
N LEU A 34 8.70 0.58 -22.55
CA LEU A 34 8.58 1.98 -22.12
C LEU A 34 9.80 2.81 -22.55
N ALA A 35 11.00 2.22 -22.50
CA ALA A 35 12.23 2.88 -22.95
C ALA A 35 12.23 3.13 -24.46
N GLU A 36 11.60 2.30 -25.28
CA GLU A 36 11.48 2.46 -26.72
C GLU A 36 10.41 3.46 -27.11
N SER A 37 9.23 3.39 -26.47
CA SER A 37 8.06 4.22 -26.77
C SER A 37 8.08 5.63 -26.19
N ARG A 38 8.96 5.90 -25.21
CA ARG A 38 9.01 7.20 -24.51
C ARG A 38 9.31 8.40 -25.43
N ASP A 39 8.88 9.58 -25.05
CA ASP A 39 9.38 10.83 -25.63
C ASP A 39 10.85 11.06 -25.22
N LYS A 40 11.77 10.81 -26.16
CA LYS A 40 13.23 10.94 -25.95
C LYS A 40 13.69 12.38 -25.71
N LYS A 41 12.88 13.39 -26.09
CA LYS A 41 13.18 14.80 -25.83
C LYS A 41 12.90 15.16 -24.38
N HIS A 42 11.82 14.63 -23.83
CA HIS A 42 11.37 14.87 -22.46
C HIS A 42 12.08 13.97 -21.45
N TYR A 43 12.18 12.66 -21.73
CA TYR A 43 12.78 11.67 -20.83
C TYR A 43 14.17 11.23 -21.31
N ARG A 44 15.22 11.72 -20.67
CA ARG A 44 16.60 11.34 -20.99
C ARG A 44 17.07 10.20 -20.09
N GLY A 45 17.30 9.00 -20.67
CA GLY A 45 17.79 7.84 -19.95
C GLY A 45 19.12 8.07 -19.25
N LYS A 46 19.23 7.59 -18.00
CA LYS A 46 20.41 7.70 -17.12
C LYS A 46 20.93 6.34 -16.67
N GLY A 47 20.52 5.27 -17.37
CA GLY A 47 20.91 3.89 -17.09
C GLY A 47 19.91 3.15 -16.21
N LYS A 48 20.14 1.83 -16.08
CA LYS A 48 19.31 0.93 -15.27
C LYS A 48 19.75 0.93 -13.81
N ARG A 49 18.78 0.86 -12.90
CA ARG A 49 19.01 0.72 -11.45
C ARG A 49 18.34 -0.54 -10.96
N LYS A 50 19.06 -1.31 -10.13
CA LYS A 50 18.53 -2.48 -9.45
C LYS A 50 17.60 -2.01 -8.31
N THR A 51 16.48 -2.68 -8.17
CA THR A 51 15.51 -2.49 -7.09
C THR A 51 14.85 -3.81 -6.76
N CYS A 52 14.02 -3.83 -5.72
CA CYS A 52 13.22 -5.00 -5.37
C CYS A 52 11.80 -4.59 -4.99
N ILE A 53 10.86 -5.51 -5.13
CA ILE A 53 9.50 -5.39 -4.62
C ILE A 53 9.12 -6.65 -3.85
N LYS A 54 8.56 -6.50 -2.66
CA LYS A 54 8.02 -7.61 -1.86
C LYS A 54 6.62 -7.93 -2.33
N THR A 55 6.41 -9.17 -2.74
CA THR A 55 5.14 -9.67 -3.26
C THR A 55 4.60 -10.80 -2.38
N VAL A 56 3.39 -11.26 -2.64
CA VAL A 56 2.78 -12.39 -1.91
C VAL A 56 3.55 -13.71 -2.09
N TYR A 57 4.34 -13.85 -3.13
CA TYR A 57 5.16 -15.02 -3.43
C TYR A 57 6.66 -14.82 -3.20
N GLY A 58 7.06 -13.69 -2.61
CA GLY A 58 8.43 -13.40 -2.21
C GLY A 58 8.97 -12.09 -2.76
N GLU A 59 10.24 -11.83 -2.49
CA GLU A 59 10.93 -10.63 -2.97
C GLU A 59 11.39 -10.82 -4.40
N VAL A 60 11.01 -9.88 -5.27
CA VAL A 60 11.37 -9.84 -6.70
C VAL A 60 12.40 -8.75 -6.91
N GLU A 61 13.62 -9.13 -7.30
CA GLU A 61 14.66 -8.19 -7.72
C GLU A 61 14.60 -7.98 -9.23
N TYR A 62 14.60 -6.72 -9.67
CA TYR A 62 14.57 -6.36 -11.08
C TYR A 62 15.35 -5.07 -11.37
N LYS A 63 15.63 -4.81 -12.63
CA LYS A 63 16.30 -3.60 -13.10
C LYS A 63 15.30 -2.72 -13.82
N ARG A 64 15.29 -1.42 -13.49
CA ARG A 64 14.47 -0.42 -14.14
C ARG A 64 15.29 0.78 -14.58
N THR A 65 14.87 1.47 -15.61
CA THR A 65 15.56 2.62 -16.18
C THR A 65 15.15 3.89 -15.43
N VAL A 66 16.17 4.67 -15.01
CA VAL A 66 15.96 6.01 -14.47
C VAL A 66 16.05 7.04 -15.58
N TYR A 67 15.12 7.98 -15.60
CA TYR A 67 15.07 9.07 -16.58
C TYR A 67 15.24 10.41 -15.88
N ARG A 68 15.96 11.31 -16.54
CA ARG A 68 15.98 12.73 -16.17
C ARG A 68 14.94 13.45 -17.01
N THR A 69 14.08 14.19 -16.35
CA THR A 69 13.07 15.09 -16.94
C THR A 69 13.19 16.48 -16.31
N LYS A 70 12.40 17.41 -16.79
CA LYS A 70 12.25 18.74 -16.18
C LYS A 70 10.88 18.85 -15.55
N THR A 71 10.82 19.42 -14.35
CA THR A 71 9.57 19.83 -13.71
C THR A 71 8.94 21.01 -14.43
N GLU A 72 7.71 21.35 -14.13
CA GLU A 72 7.03 22.56 -14.61
C GLU A 72 7.81 23.84 -14.27
N GLN A 73 8.57 23.82 -13.17
CA GLN A 73 9.44 24.93 -12.72
C GLN A 73 10.80 24.95 -13.43
N GLY A 74 11.05 23.99 -14.35
CA GLY A 74 12.30 23.89 -15.14
C GLY A 74 13.46 23.18 -14.44
N GLU A 75 13.26 22.68 -13.21
CA GLU A 75 14.28 21.95 -12.46
C GLU A 75 14.45 20.51 -12.97
N ASN A 76 15.63 19.93 -12.75
CA ASN A 76 15.86 18.53 -13.12
C ASN A 76 15.21 17.60 -12.09
N ALA A 77 14.34 16.71 -12.56
CA ALA A 77 13.77 15.61 -11.78
C ALA A 77 14.23 14.26 -12.31
N TYR A 78 14.23 13.25 -11.46
CA TYR A 78 14.52 11.86 -11.82
C TYR A 78 13.27 11.01 -11.57
N VAL A 79 12.83 10.32 -12.61
CA VAL A 79 11.61 9.51 -12.61
C VAL A 79 11.89 8.11 -13.13
N TYR A 80 11.02 7.18 -12.75
CA TYR A 80 11.00 5.81 -13.25
C TYR A 80 9.67 5.56 -13.94
N LEU A 81 9.66 5.54 -15.28
CA LEU A 81 8.43 5.35 -16.06
C LEU A 81 7.73 4.03 -15.73
N LEU A 82 8.50 2.99 -15.42
CA LEU A 82 7.94 1.70 -15.00
C LEU A 82 7.13 1.83 -13.71
N ASP A 83 7.63 2.57 -12.71
CA ASP A 83 6.93 2.74 -11.44
C ASP A 83 5.63 3.52 -11.61
N GLU A 84 5.67 4.57 -12.43
CA GLU A 84 4.50 5.38 -12.77
C GLU A 84 3.45 4.54 -13.51
N ALA A 85 3.85 3.81 -14.57
CA ALA A 85 2.96 2.99 -15.38
C ALA A 85 2.31 1.85 -14.58
N MET A 86 3.06 1.22 -13.67
CA MET A 86 2.59 0.13 -12.82
C MET A 86 2.03 0.59 -11.48
N GLN A 87 2.01 1.91 -11.24
CA GLN A 87 1.54 2.51 -9.97
C GLN A 87 2.22 1.92 -8.71
N MET A 88 3.52 1.60 -8.84
CA MET A 88 4.27 0.90 -7.78
C MET A 88 4.72 1.80 -6.62
N ASP A 89 4.67 3.13 -6.76
CA ASP A 89 5.17 4.07 -5.76
C ASP A 89 4.29 4.26 -4.53
N LYS A 90 3.15 3.60 -4.52
CA LYS A 90 2.11 3.95 -3.56
C LYS A 90 2.41 3.55 -2.11
N ILE A 91 3.06 2.43 -1.84
CA ILE A 91 3.30 1.94 -0.46
C ILE A 91 4.77 1.54 -0.26
N GLY A 92 5.68 2.16 -0.99
CA GLY A 92 7.10 1.79 -0.99
C GLY A 92 7.34 0.53 -1.83
N LEU A 93 8.29 -0.32 -1.41
CA LEU A 93 8.69 -1.52 -2.15
C LEU A 93 7.84 -2.76 -1.78
N ILE A 94 6.54 -2.58 -1.57
CA ILE A 94 5.60 -3.66 -1.25
C ILE A 94 4.47 -3.62 -2.27
N SER A 95 4.12 -4.78 -2.85
CA SER A 95 3.00 -4.88 -3.79
C SER A 95 1.66 -4.58 -3.10
N THR A 96 0.71 -4.04 -3.83
CA THR A 96 -0.63 -3.73 -3.31
C THR A 96 -1.29 -4.96 -2.69
N ASN A 97 -1.23 -6.11 -3.38
CA ASN A 97 -1.79 -7.37 -2.86
C ASN A 97 -1.18 -7.80 -1.52
N LEU A 98 0.14 -7.64 -1.33
CA LEU A 98 0.77 -7.95 -0.04
C LEU A 98 0.39 -6.93 1.02
N ALA A 99 0.33 -5.65 0.67
CA ALA A 99 -0.08 -4.58 1.59
C ALA A 99 -1.53 -4.76 2.06
N GLU A 100 -2.45 -5.12 1.17
CA GLU A 100 -3.84 -5.42 1.51
C GLU A 100 -3.96 -6.59 2.48
N LYS A 101 -3.25 -7.70 2.22
CA LYS A 101 -3.23 -8.85 3.13
C LYS A 101 -2.71 -8.49 4.53
N ILE A 102 -1.65 -7.67 4.59
CA ILE A 102 -1.10 -7.19 5.86
C ILE A 102 -2.12 -6.28 6.55
N ALA A 103 -2.71 -5.31 5.85
CA ALA A 103 -3.69 -4.39 6.42
C ALA A 103 -4.92 -5.13 6.97
N MET A 104 -5.50 -6.06 6.20
CA MET A 104 -6.62 -6.89 6.65
C MET A 104 -6.28 -7.71 7.90
N THR A 105 -5.07 -8.29 7.95
CA THR A 105 -4.68 -9.11 9.11
C THR A 105 -4.43 -8.26 10.36
N VAL A 106 -3.89 -7.04 10.20
CA VAL A 106 -3.63 -6.12 11.32
C VAL A 106 -4.91 -5.63 12.00
N THR A 107 -6.02 -5.52 11.27
CA THR A 107 -7.31 -5.14 11.86
C THR A 107 -7.80 -6.13 12.91
N GLU A 108 -7.41 -7.41 12.77
CA GLU A 108 -7.87 -8.51 13.62
C GLU A 108 -6.79 -9.02 14.60
N SER A 109 -5.52 -8.62 14.42
CA SER A 109 -4.42 -9.19 15.20
C SER A 109 -3.24 -8.24 15.43
N PRO A 110 -2.48 -8.44 16.52
CA PRO A 110 -1.26 -7.66 16.78
C PRO A 110 -0.19 -7.84 15.69
N TYR A 111 0.67 -6.86 15.53
CA TYR A 111 1.74 -6.85 14.50
C TYR A 111 2.61 -8.10 14.48
N ARG A 112 2.88 -8.71 15.65
CA ARG A 112 3.65 -9.95 15.73
C ARG A 112 2.90 -11.12 15.12
N VAL A 113 1.63 -11.28 15.45
CA VAL A 113 0.77 -12.35 14.92
C VAL A 113 0.55 -12.15 13.43
N THR A 114 0.31 -10.90 13.00
CA THR A 114 0.24 -10.55 11.58
C THR A 114 1.49 -10.97 10.82
N ALA A 115 2.68 -10.65 11.34
CA ALA A 115 3.95 -11.02 10.72
C ALA A 115 4.11 -12.53 10.60
N GLU A 116 3.77 -13.29 11.64
CA GLU A 116 3.78 -14.76 11.64
C GLU A 116 2.78 -15.33 10.62
N THR A 117 1.55 -14.81 10.59
CA THR A 117 0.49 -15.25 9.65
C THR A 117 0.91 -15.02 8.21
N ILE A 118 1.36 -13.82 7.88
CA ILE A 118 1.82 -13.49 6.52
C ILE A 118 3.02 -14.34 6.12
N SER A 119 4.01 -14.52 7.01
CA SER A 119 5.20 -15.33 6.72
C SER A 119 4.88 -16.82 6.55
N ASN A 120 3.81 -17.31 7.17
CA ASN A 120 3.38 -18.72 7.06
C ASN A 120 2.44 -18.97 5.88
N THR A 121 1.72 -17.96 5.39
CA THR A 121 0.71 -18.10 4.34
C THR A 121 1.14 -17.56 2.97
N CYS A 122 2.15 -16.68 2.96
CA CYS A 122 2.71 -16.11 1.74
C CYS A 122 4.16 -16.60 1.55
N GLY A 123 4.67 -16.52 0.33
CA GLY A 123 6.09 -16.76 0.04
C GLY A 123 7.03 -15.63 0.50
N GLN A 124 6.51 -14.64 1.25
CA GLN A 124 7.24 -13.48 1.73
C GLN A 124 7.33 -13.48 3.24
N SER A 125 8.54 -13.53 3.77
CA SER A 125 8.79 -13.29 5.20
C SER A 125 8.77 -11.80 5.51
N ILE A 126 8.09 -11.44 6.61
CA ILE A 126 8.04 -10.06 7.13
C ILE A 126 8.19 -10.08 8.64
N SER A 127 8.88 -9.08 9.18
CA SER A 127 8.99 -8.88 10.64
C SER A 127 7.85 -8.02 11.18
N SER A 128 7.59 -8.09 12.49
CA SER A 128 6.62 -7.19 13.15
C SER A 128 6.94 -5.70 12.96
N GLY A 129 8.24 -5.34 12.95
CA GLY A 129 8.69 -3.99 12.61
C GLY A 129 8.43 -3.63 11.15
N GLY A 130 8.53 -4.61 10.23
CA GLY A 130 8.16 -4.44 8.83
C GLY A 130 6.66 -4.18 8.64
N VAL A 131 5.82 -4.91 9.37
CA VAL A 131 4.36 -4.69 9.40
C VAL A 131 4.06 -3.28 9.93
N TRP A 132 4.65 -2.89 11.06
CA TRP A 132 4.48 -1.57 11.64
C TRP A 132 4.90 -0.45 10.66
N ASN A 133 6.07 -0.56 10.05
CA ASN A 133 6.56 0.43 9.08
C ASN A 133 5.62 0.57 7.86
N MET A 134 5.08 -0.53 7.39
CA MET A 134 4.11 -0.52 6.28
C MET A 134 2.83 0.20 6.71
N MET A 135 2.29 -0.10 7.90
CA MET A 135 1.09 0.56 8.41
C MET A 135 1.30 2.06 8.64
N GLN A 136 2.49 2.48 9.11
CA GLN A 136 2.81 3.92 9.24
C GLN A 136 2.82 4.64 7.88
N ARG A 137 3.37 4.01 6.85
CA ARG A 137 3.38 4.58 5.48
C ARG A 137 1.97 4.65 4.89
N LEU A 138 1.19 3.59 5.09
CA LEU A 138 -0.21 3.55 4.65
C LEU A 138 -1.03 4.63 5.34
N GLY A 139 -0.91 4.74 6.67
CA GLY A 139 -1.62 5.76 7.45
C GLY A 139 -1.26 7.18 7.03
N LYS A 140 0.04 7.46 6.86
CA LYS A 140 0.48 8.78 6.38
C LYS A 140 -0.11 9.13 5.02
N ARG A 141 -0.17 8.16 4.11
CA ARG A 141 -0.72 8.38 2.78
C ARG A 141 -2.24 8.64 2.82
N LEU A 142 -2.98 7.84 3.61
CA LEU A 142 -4.42 8.06 3.79
C LEU A 142 -4.69 9.46 4.37
N ASP A 143 -3.88 9.89 5.35
CA ASP A 143 -3.95 11.25 5.90
C ASP A 143 -3.69 12.32 4.84
N GLU A 144 -2.68 12.15 3.98
CA GLU A 144 -2.39 13.06 2.87
C GLU A 144 -3.53 13.12 1.84
N GLU A 145 -4.13 11.96 1.49
CA GLU A 145 -5.28 11.86 0.58
C GLU A 145 -6.54 12.52 1.19
N GLU A 146 -6.79 12.32 2.48
CA GLU A 146 -7.89 12.93 3.21
C GLU A 146 -7.72 14.45 3.31
N GLN A 147 -6.53 14.94 3.66
CA GLN A 147 -6.25 16.37 3.71
C GLN A 147 -6.42 17.03 2.32
N TYR A 148 -6.04 16.34 1.25
CA TYR A 148 -6.28 16.83 -0.09
C TYR A 148 -7.78 16.90 -0.41
N ALA A 149 -8.54 15.85 -0.10
CA ALA A 149 -9.99 15.81 -0.31
C ALA A 149 -10.71 16.92 0.46
N VAL A 150 -10.32 17.18 1.72
CA VAL A 150 -10.85 18.28 2.53
C VAL A 150 -10.55 19.64 1.90
N LYS A 151 -9.34 19.86 1.38
CA LYS A 151 -9.00 21.12 0.69
C LYS A 151 -9.81 21.32 -0.58
N GLU A 152 -10.00 20.28 -1.38
CA GLU A 152 -10.83 20.34 -2.59
C GLU A 152 -12.30 20.63 -2.25
N MET A 153 -12.82 20.03 -1.18
CA MET A 153 -14.17 20.29 -0.68
C MET A 153 -14.33 21.74 -0.22
N HIS A 154 -13.38 22.26 0.56
CA HIS A 154 -13.41 23.68 1.00
C HIS A 154 -13.26 24.67 -0.16
N ALA A 155 -12.65 24.25 -1.26
CA ALA A 155 -12.53 25.06 -2.48
C ALA A 155 -13.76 24.94 -3.39
N ASP A 156 -14.83 24.27 -2.94
CA ASP A 156 -16.07 24.01 -3.68
C ASP A 156 -15.86 23.32 -5.05
N ARG A 157 -14.81 22.48 -5.12
CA ARG A 157 -14.43 21.77 -6.35
C ARG A 157 -14.95 20.35 -6.41
N THR A 158 -15.53 19.86 -5.31
CA THR A 158 -16.13 18.53 -5.24
C THR A 158 -17.63 18.63 -5.03
N GLN A 159 -18.41 17.94 -5.87
CA GLN A 159 -19.83 17.74 -5.68
C GLN A 159 -20.05 16.38 -5.02
N GLY A 160 -21.00 16.29 -4.09
CA GLY A 160 -21.41 15.02 -3.49
C GLY A 160 -22.05 14.10 -4.54
N GLU A 161 -21.80 12.81 -4.43
CA GLU A 161 -22.36 11.80 -5.35
C GLU A 161 -23.88 11.59 -5.15
N LYS A 162 -24.39 11.88 -3.98
CA LYS A 162 -25.81 11.65 -3.62
C LYS A 162 -26.40 12.83 -2.86
N ILE A 163 -27.63 13.18 -3.23
CA ILE A 163 -28.46 14.10 -2.45
C ILE A 163 -29.29 13.25 -1.49
N ILE A 164 -29.09 13.46 -0.19
CA ILE A 164 -29.87 12.78 0.86
C ILE A 164 -30.73 13.78 1.60
N PRO A 165 -32.00 13.46 1.89
CA PRO A 165 -32.92 14.41 2.55
C PRO A 165 -32.54 14.65 4.01
N VAL A 166 -31.98 13.68 4.71
CA VAL A 166 -31.57 13.80 6.11
C VAL A 166 -30.28 13.00 6.32
N LEU A 167 -29.29 13.65 6.95
CA LEU A 167 -28.07 13.06 7.44
C LEU A 167 -28.09 13.05 8.97
N PHE A 168 -27.91 11.88 9.57
CA PHE A 168 -27.69 11.76 11.00
C PHE A 168 -26.18 11.66 11.25
N GLU A 169 -25.69 12.48 12.14
CA GLU A 169 -24.30 12.47 12.56
C GLU A 169 -24.23 12.12 14.05
N GLU A 170 -23.42 11.12 14.37
CA GLU A 170 -23.09 10.73 15.74
C GLU A 170 -21.60 10.87 15.94
N MET A 171 -21.19 11.49 17.04
CA MET A 171 -19.80 11.69 17.41
C MET A 171 -19.55 11.15 18.81
N ASP A 172 -18.53 10.29 18.93
CA ASP A 172 -18.07 9.76 20.21
C ASP A 172 -16.58 9.99 20.39
N GLY A 173 -16.13 10.11 21.63
CA GLY A 173 -14.74 10.33 22.00
C GLY A 173 -14.13 9.12 22.70
N ILE A 174 -13.10 8.53 22.12
CA ILE A 174 -12.34 7.44 22.73
C ILE A 174 -11.02 8.00 23.26
N TRP A 175 -10.76 7.79 24.55
CA TRP A 175 -9.53 8.24 25.19
C TRP A 175 -8.45 7.14 25.14
N LEU A 176 -7.40 7.38 24.37
CA LEU A 176 -6.30 6.45 24.16
C LEU A 176 -5.07 6.85 24.98
N HIS A 177 -4.42 5.83 25.56
CA HIS A 177 -3.10 5.98 26.14
C HIS A 177 -2.03 5.88 25.03
N MET A 178 -1.40 7.00 24.75
CA MET A 178 -0.31 7.05 23.76
C MET A 178 1.03 6.74 24.43
N GLN A 179 1.97 6.23 23.66
CA GLN A 179 3.38 6.05 24.03
C GLN A 179 4.25 6.86 23.06
N ASP A 180 5.29 7.47 23.57
CA ASP A 180 6.31 8.10 22.74
C ASP A 180 7.32 7.05 22.22
N SER A 181 8.27 7.50 21.42
CA SER A 181 9.35 6.65 20.89
C SER A 181 10.26 6.05 21.98
N SER A 182 10.23 6.60 23.20
CA SER A 182 10.96 6.09 24.38
C SER A 182 10.12 5.15 25.24
N HIS A 183 8.95 4.72 24.78
CA HIS A 183 7.96 3.91 25.49
C HIS A 183 7.43 4.52 26.80
N LYS A 184 7.63 5.82 27.01
CA LYS A 184 7.02 6.53 28.14
C LYS A 184 5.54 6.80 27.85
N ARG A 185 4.71 6.66 28.89
CA ARG A 185 3.29 7.00 28.79
C ARG A 185 3.15 8.52 28.57
N MET A 186 2.51 8.87 27.46
CA MET A 186 2.06 10.24 27.19
C MET A 186 0.72 10.52 27.87
N LYS A 187 0.31 11.79 27.88
CA LYS A 187 -1.06 12.14 28.27
C LYS A 187 -2.06 11.44 27.37
N LYS A 188 -3.21 11.07 27.92
CA LYS A 188 -4.32 10.53 27.13
C LYS A 188 -4.66 11.52 26.01
N GLN A 189 -4.84 10.98 24.81
CA GLN A 189 -5.38 11.74 23.67
C GLN A 189 -6.77 11.25 23.35
N GLU A 190 -7.67 12.20 23.09
CA GLU A 190 -8.99 11.90 22.61
C GLU A 190 -8.95 11.65 21.10
N MET A 191 -9.45 10.52 20.68
CA MET A 191 -9.75 10.21 19.29
C MET A 191 -11.26 10.34 19.11
N LYS A 192 -11.69 11.26 18.25
CA LYS A 192 -13.11 11.43 17.92
C LYS A 192 -13.48 10.49 16.79
N VAL A 193 -14.55 9.72 17.02
CA VAL A 193 -15.13 8.80 16.03
C VAL A 193 -16.42 9.40 15.57
N PHE A 194 -16.56 9.59 14.25
CA PHE A 194 -17.76 10.08 13.61
C PHE A 194 -18.48 8.94 12.92
N ARG A 195 -19.80 8.91 13.05
CA ARG A 195 -20.66 7.99 12.32
C ARG A 195 -21.72 8.78 11.58
N TYR A 196 -21.81 8.56 10.28
CA TYR A 196 -22.83 9.16 9.42
C TYR A 196 -23.84 8.09 9.02
N LEU A 197 -25.13 8.38 9.19
CA LEU A 197 -26.23 7.50 8.84
C LEU A 197 -27.20 8.26 7.94
N SER A 198 -27.52 7.70 6.78
CA SER A 198 -28.61 8.17 5.93
C SER A 198 -29.90 7.38 6.27
N LEU A 199 -31.05 7.89 5.86
CA LEU A 199 -32.34 7.20 6.01
C LEU A 199 -32.36 5.79 5.37
N ILE A 200 -31.55 5.57 4.34
CA ILE A 200 -31.41 4.25 3.70
C ILE A 200 -30.82 3.22 4.69
N HIS A 201 -29.87 3.62 5.54
CA HIS A 201 -29.26 2.74 6.53
C HIS A 201 -30.14 2.43 7.75
N ILE A 202 -31.16 3.28 8.01
CA ILE A 202 -32.08 3.10 9.13
C ILE A 202 -33.19 2.09 8.78
N SER A 203 -33.49 1.91 7.49
CA SER A 203 -34.51 0.98 7.02
C SER A 203 -34.04 -0.47 6.91
N GLU A 204 -32.75 -0.74 6.97
CA GLU A 204 -32.19 -2.09 7.04
C GLU A 204 -31.88 -2.45 8.51
N PRO A 205 -32.66 -3.36 9.14
CA PRO A 205 -32.29 -3.85 10.46
C PRO A 205 -30.96 -4.60 10.34
N THR A 206 -29.93 -4.09 11.02
CA THR A 206 -28.69 -4.83 11.24
C THR A 206 -29.05 -6.17 11.87
N ARG A 207 -28.96 -7.26 11.10
CA ARG A 207 -29.06 -8.61 11.67
C ARG A 207 -27.86 -8.81 12.59
N PRO A 208 -28.10 -9.37 13.80
CA PRO A 208 -27.05 -9.71 14.75
C PRO A 208 -26.09 -10.78 14.21
#